data_ac7d396285759aadedad5d609567f537
#
_entry.id   ac7d396285759aadedad5d609567f537
#
_cell.length_a   1.000
_cell.length_b   1.000
_cell.length_c   1.000
_cell.angle_alpha   90.00
_cell.angle_beta   90.00
_cell.angle_gamma   90.00
#
_symmetry.space_group_name_H-M   'P 1'
#
loop_
_entity.id
_entity.type
_entity.pdbx_description
1 polymer ?
#
loop_
_entity_poly.entity_id
_entity_poly.type
_entity_poly.pdbx_seq_one_letter_code
_entity_poly.pdbx_strand_id
1 'polypeptide(L)'
;AKGTGSVQYGTDALGGVIQLFSKEPDFTTGKAKLSGNGLIKYMSGNMEKTARASLTYSTERIAFTGGITLRDFGDLIGGDTTGKQTPSGYDEWSLNAKVKFLITKTIQLTISHQQLKQTHVPLYHRVKLENFALSEFDLQKHQLQYAKFEANTNLKWADKFTLIGSHQQTNEGRTSRRNGSNMLRNENDDVQ
;
A
#
# COMPACT_ATOMS: atom_id res chain seq x y z
N ALA A 1 1.22 7.84 18.91
CA ALA A 1 1.86 8.30 20.13
C ALA A 1 2.49 9.68 19.87
N LYS A 2 2.37 10.60 20.80
CA LYS A 2 3.07 11.90 20.79
C LYS A 2 4.26 11.82 21.75
N GLY A 3 5.41 12.38 21.35
CA GLY A 3 6.65 12.37 22.13
C GLY A 3 7.67 11.36 21.62
N THR A 4 8.83 11.31 22.28
CA THR A 4 9.94 10.43 21.88
C THR A 4 9.57 8.96 22.08
N GLY A 5 9.44 8.23 20.99
CA GLY A 5 9.15 6.79 20.97
C GLY A 5 10.32 5.93 20.55
N SER A 6 11.54 6.48 20.60
CA SER A 6 12.76 5.84 20.07
C SER A 6 13.09 4.49 20.69
N VAL A 7 12.76 4.28 21.96
CA VAL A 7 13.00 2.99 22.64
C VAL A 7 12.12 1.87 22.08
N GLN A 8 10.90 2.20 21.64
CA GLN A 8 9.93 1.21 21.18
C GLN A 8 9.81 1.14 19.66
N TYR A 9 10.08 2.26 18.95
CA TYR A 9 9.80 2.39 17.51
C TYR A 9 11.01 2.76 16.64
N GLY A 10 12.20 2.83 17.25
CA GLY A 10 13.45 3.14 16.54
C GLY A 10 13.94 4.57 16.71
N THR A 11 15.20 4.80 16.30
CA THR A 11 15.94 6.05 16.54
C THR A 11 15.32 7.29 15.91
N ASP A 12 14.53 7.12 14.84
CA ASP A 12 13.95 8.24 14.07
C ASP A 12 12.61 8.74 14.62
N ALA A 13 12.09 8.10 15.69
CA ALA A 13 10.80 8.44 16.29
C ALA A 13 10.91 9.63 17.27
N LEU A 14 11.52 10.74 16.84
CA LEU A 14 11.78 11.92 17.67
C LEU A 14 10.53 12.79 17.92
N GLY A 15 9.67 12.93 16.93
CA GLY A 15 8.48 13.79 17.00
C GLY A 15 7.17 13.07 17.31
N GLY A 16 7.15 11.75 17.14
CA GLY A 16 5.98 10.90 17.32
C GLY A 16 5.95 9.74 16.34
N VAL A 17 5.00 8.85 16.53
CA VAL A 17 4.79 7.65 15.69
C VAL A 17 3.35 7.59 15.23
N ILE A 18 3.16 7.41 13.91
CA ILE A 18 1.88 7.06 13.32
C ILE A 18 1.93 5.57 12.98
N GLN A 19 1.10 4.78 13.63
CA GLN A 19 1.02 3.34 13.39
C GLN A 19 -0.28 3.02 12.66
N LEU A 20 -0.17 2.37 11.49
CA LEU A 20 -1.31 1.95 10.69
C LEU A 20 -1.51 0.43 10.87
N PHE A 21 -2.70 0.06 11.31
CA PHE A 21 -3.11 -1.34 11.41
C PHE A 21 -4.00 -1.69 10.23
N SER A 22 -3.57 -2.62 9.39
CA SER A 22 -4.43 -3.17 8.35
C SER A 22 -5.45 -4.13 8.97
N LYS A 23 -6.63 -4.23 8.32
CA LYS A 23 -7.67 -5.18 8.74
C LYS A 23 -7.08 -6.59 8.91
N GLU A 24 -7.37 -7.22 10.04
CA GLU A 24 -7.01 -8.61 10.29
C GLU A 24 -8.23 -9.51 10.09
N PRO A 25 -8.07 -10.69 9.47
CA PRO A 25 -9.12 -11.68 9.45
C PRO A 25 -9.22 -12.37 10.81
N ASP A 26 -10.45 -12.68 11.24
CA ASP A 26 -10.72 -13.38 12.49
C ASP A 26 -11.12 -14.83 12.23
N PHE A 27 -10.73 -15.73 13.13
CA PHE A 27 -11.22 -17.12 13.12
C PHE A 27 -12.71 -17.14 13.50
N THR A 28 -13.42 -18.18 13.07
CA THR A 28 -14.82 -18.39 13.46
C THR A 28 -14.96 -19.68 14.26
N THR A 29 -15.92 -19.77 15.13
CA THR A 29 -16.32 -21.00 15.80
C THR A 29 -17.48 -21.64 15.04
N GLY A 30 -17.33 -22.91 14.66
CA GLY A 30 -18.35 -23.66 13.92
C GLY A 30 -18.20 -23.59 12.40
N LYS A 31 -19.26 -23.30 11.66
CA LYS A 31 -19.24 -23.35 10.19
C LYS A 31 -18.36 -22.27 9.58
N ALA A 32 -17.68 -22.63 8.49
CA ALA A 32 -16.92 -21.67 7.68
C ALA A 32 -17.79 -20.48 7.24
N LYS A 33 -17.23 -19.29 7.28
CA LYS A 33 -17.88 -18.05 6.84
C LYS A 33 -17.14 -17.45 5.67
N LEU A 34 -17.87 -17.06 4.66
CA LEU A 34 -17.39 -16.30 3.52
C LEU A 34 -18.14 -14.99 3.44
N SER A 35 -17.43 -13.89 3.35
CA SER A 35 -18.01 -12.56 3.16
C SER A 35 -17.17 -11.75 2.18
N GLY A 36 -17.82 -10.82 1.49
CA GLY A 36 -17.15 -9.92 0.57
C GLY A 36 -17.81 -8.56 0.58
N ASN A 37 -17.09 -7.56 0.13
CA ASN A 37 -17.62 -6.23 -0.13
C ASN A 37 -17.03 -5.64 -1.39
N GLY A 38 -17.81 -4.77 -2.04
CA GLY A 38 -17.39 -3.97 -3.18
C GLY A 38 -17.59 -2.48 -2.87
N LEU A 39 -16.76 -1.65 -3.47
CA LEU A 39 -16.86 -0.20 -3.43
C LEU A 39 -16.62 0.33 -4.85
N ILE A 40 -17.49 1.22 -5.29
CA ILE A 40 -17.27 2.05 -6.47
C ILE A 40 -17.33 3.49 -6.01
N LYS A 41 -16.32 4.27 -6.39
CA LYS A 41 -16.23 5.70 -6.10
C LYS A 41 -15.99 6.45 -7.40
N TYR A 42 -16.71 7.56 -7.55
CA TYR A 42 -16.51 8.50 -8.64
C TYR A 42 -16.44 9.92 -8.06
N MET A 43 -15.42 10.68 -8.45
CA MET A 43 -15.31 12.10 -8.12
C MET A 43 -15.63 12.95 -9.36
N SER A 44 -16.38 14.03 -9.15
CA SER A 44 -16.75 14.98 -10.20
C SER A 44 -15.52 15.55 -10.90
N GLY A 45 -15.68 15.96 -12.14
CA GLY A 45 -14.57 16.47 -12.95
C GLY A 45 -13.61 15.37 -13.44
N ASN A 46 -13.99 14.09 -13.37
CA ASN A 46 -13.17 12.95 -13.76
C ASN A 46 -11.85 12.82 -12.97
N MET A 47 -11.82 13.40 -11.75
CA MET A 47 -10.59 13.38 -10.94
C MET A 47 -10.27 12.01 -10.33
N GLU A 48 -11.28 11.16 -10.10
CA GLU A 48 -11.04 9.81 -9.58
C GLU A 48 -12.17 8.85 -9.95
N LYS A 49 -11.79 7.69 -10.45
CA LYS A 49 -12.66 6.52 -10.57
C LYS A 49 -11.99 5.38 -9.82
N THR A 50 -12.65 4.85 -8.81
CA THR A 50 -12.13 3.76 -8.00
C THR A 50 -13.11 2.60 -7.98
N ALA A 51 -12.60 1.41 -8.21
CA ALA A 51 -13.30 0.15 -7.98
C ALA A 51 -12.50 -0.70 -7.00
N ARG A 52 -13.15 -1.23 -5.96
CA ARG A 52 -12.54 -2.14 -5.00
C ARG A 52 -13.43 -3.35 -4.78
N ALA A 53 -12.82 -4.53 -4.78
CA ALA A 53 -13.43 -5.77 -4.32
C ALA A 53 -12.58 -6.38 -3.22
N SER A 54 -13.23 -6.94 -2.19
CA SER A 54 -12.54 -7.65 -1.11
C SER A 54 -13.33 -8.84 -0.62
N LEU A 55 -12.59 -9.85 -0.16
CA LEU A 55 -13.11 -11.13 0.32
C LEU A 55 -12.51 -11.44 1.68
N THR A 56 -13.30 -12.00 2.57
CA THR A 56 -12.86 -12.55 3.85
C THR A 56 -13.43 -13.95 4.00
N TYR A 57 -12.55 -14.91 4.29
CA TYR A 57 -12.89 -16.30 4.56
C TYR A 57 -12.39 -16.69 5.94
N SER A 58 -13.22 -17.34 6.73
CA SER A 58 -12.93 -17.68 8.11
C SER A 58 -13.38 -19.10 8.43
N THR A 59 -12.50 -19.85 9.04
CA THR A 59 -12.75 -21.15 9.68
C THR A 59 -12.21 -21.13 11.11
N GLU A 60 -12.26 -22.28 11.81
CA GLU A 60 -11.69 -22.40 13.15
C GLU A 60 -10.15 -22.31 13.16
N ARG A 61 -9.49 -22.62 12.04
CA ARG A 61 -8.02 -22.72 11.98
C ARG A 61 -7.38 -21.85 10.92
N ILE A 62 -8.16 -21.39 9.94
CA ILE A 62 -7.67 -20.57 8.84
C ILE A 62 -8.58 -19.36 8.72
N ALA A 63 -7.99 -18.18 8.69
CA ALA A 63 -8.68 -16.95 8.40
C ALA A 63 -7.91 -16.17 7.32
N PHE A 64 -8.61 -15.74 6.28
CA PHE A 64 -8.05 -15.03 5.13
C PHE A 64 -8.82 -13.75 4.88
N THR A 65 -8.12 -12.68 4.52
CA THR A 65 -8.71 -11.50 3.90
C THR A 65 -7.85 -11.04 2.74
N GLY A 66 -8.48 -10.66 1.66
CA GLY A 66 -7.80 -10.14 0.48
C GLY A 66 -8.66 -9.13 -0.26
N GLY A 67 -8.03 -8.25 -1.02
CA GLY A 67 -8.73 -7.28 -1.83
C GLY A 67 -7.85 -6.69 -2.91
N ILE A 68 -8.51 -6.33 -4.01
CA ILE A 68 -7.92 -5.60 -5.13
C ILE A 68 -8.60 -4.25 -5.26
N THR A 69 -7.84 -3.22 -5.56
CA THR A 69 -8.33 -1.87 -5.85
C THR A 69 -7.74 -1.42 -7.16
N LEU A 70 -8.58 -0.88 -8.03
CA LEU A 70 -8.22 -0.24 -9.28
C LEU A 70 -8.61 1.22 -9.19
N ARG A 71 -7.72 2.13 -9.59
CA ARG A 71 -7.96 3.57 -9.61
C ARG A 71 -7.48 4.17 -10.92
N ASP A 72 -8.31 5.01 -11.48
CA ASP A 72 -8.00 5.90 -12.59
C ASP A 72 -8.13 7.34 -12.05
N PHE A 73 -7.01 8.03 -11.94
CA PHE A 73 -6.96 9.42 -11.57
C PHE A 73 -6.83 10.28 -12.82
N GLY A 74 -7.87 11.05 -13.11
CA GLY A 74 -7.80 12.09 -14.13
C GLY A 74 -6.99 13.29 -13.66
N ASP A 75 -6.83 14.26 -14.55
CA ASP A 75 -6.14 15.50 -14.21
C ASP A 75 -6.82 16.25 -13.06
N LEU A 76 -6.03 16.77 -12.15
CA LEU A 76 -6.50 17.58 -11.04
C LEU A 76 -7.16 18.88 -11.55
N ILE A 77 -8.27 19.21 -10.93
CA ILE A 77 -8.97 20.48 -11.16
C ILE A 77 -8.83 21.32 -9.89
N GLY A 78 -8.04 22.38 -9.97
CA GLY A 78 -7.87 23.34 -8.89
C GLY A 78 -9.02 24.35 -8.82
N GLY A 79 -8.95 25.26 -7.84
CA GLY A 79 -9.91 26.37 -7.74
C GLY A 79 -9.81 27.36 -8.91
N ASP A 80 -10.65 28.39 -8.89
CA ASP A 80 -10.92 29.34 -9.97
C ASP A 80 -9.70 29.85 -10.74
N THR A 81 -8.60 30.11 -10.06
CA THR A 81 -7.38 30.66 -10.69
C THR A 81 -6.41 29.59 -11.20
N THR A 82 -6.53 28.35 -10.72
CA THR A 82 -5.58 27.27 -11.06
C THR A 82 -6.08 26.43 -12.24
N GLY A 83 -7.40 26.23 -12.35
CA GLY A 83 -8.01 25.46 -13.43
C GLY A 83 -7.55 23.99 -13.47
N LYS A 84 -7.59 23.41 -14.66
CA LYS A 84 -7.17 22.03 -14.91
C LYS A 84 -5.65 21.92 -15.04
N GLN A 85 -5.05 21.07 -14.22
CA GLN A 85 -3.60 20.83 -14.17
C GLN A 85 -3.22 19.62 -15.04
N THR A 86 -2.98 19.84 -16.32
CA THR A 86 -2.59 18.79 -17.28
C THR A 86 -1.09 18.87 -17.57
N PRO A 87 -0.32 17.77 -17.52
CA PRO A 87 -0.68 16.41 -17.12
C PRO A 87 -0.56 16.19 -15.60
N SER A 88 -1.53 15.57 -14.97
CA SER A 88 -1.43 15.14 -13.56
C SER A 88 -2.21 13.86 -13.26
N GLY A 89 -2.93 13.32 -14.23
CA GLY A 89 -3.63 12.04 -14.11
C GLY A 89 -2.70 10.84 -14.20
N TYR A 90 -3.08 9.72 -13.57
CA TYR A 90 -2.32 8.47 -13.58
C TYR A 90 -3.19 7.27 -13.19
N ASP A 91 -2.69 6.08 -13.45
CA ASP A 91 -3.34 4.82 -13.09
C ASP A 91 -2.69 4.17 -11.87
N GLU A 92 -3.53 3.57 -11.03
CA GLU A 92 -3.08 2.85 -9.84
C GLU A 92 -3.84 1.55 -9.68
N TRP A 93 -3.14 0.48 -9.31
CA TRP A 93 -3.77 -0.69 -8.74
C TRP A 93 -3.05 -1.14 -7.46
N SER A 94 -3.81 -1.72 -6.55
CA SER A 94 -3.26 -2.28 -5.34
C SER A 94 -3.89 -3.62 -4.99
N LEU A 95 -3.07 -4.51 -4.43
CA LEU A 95 -3.46 -5.82 -3.92
C LEU A 95 -3.06 -5.91 -2.45
N ASN A 96 -3.95 -6.43 -1.63
CA ASN A 96 -3.62 -6.82 -0.28
C ASN A 96 -4.16 -8.23 0.01
N ALA A 97 -3.37 -9.05 0.65
CA ALA A 97 -3.75 -10.38 1.11
C ALA A 97 -3.13 -10.66 2.47
N LYS A 98 -3.91 -11.26 3.35
CA LYS A 98 -3.45 -11.68 4.67
C LYS A 98 -4.11 -12.99 5.03
N VAL A 99 -3.32 -13.94 5.50
CA VAL A 99 -3.80 -15.23 5.98
C VAL A 99 -3.26 -15.47 7.40
N LYS A 100 -4.13 -15.99 8.25
CA LYS A 100 -3.80 -16.42 9.61
C LYS A 100 -4.05 -17.91 9.73
N PHE A 101 -3.10 -18.61 10.32
CA PHE A 101 -3.18 -20.03 10.63
C PHE A 101 -3.11 -20.23 12.13
N LEU A 102 -4.11 -20.87 12.70
CA LEU A 102 -4.07 -21.35 14.09
C LEU A 102 -3.45 -22.73 14.09
N ILE A 103 -2.13 -22.81 14.33
CA ILE A 103 -1.35 -24.06 14.33
C ILE A 103 -1.77 -24.91 15.54
N THR A 104 -1.83 -24.28 16.71
CA THR A 104 -2.38 -24.86 17.95
C THR A 104 -3.26 -23.81 18.62
N LYS A 105 -3.93 -24.16 19.73
CA LYS A 105 -4.74 -23.19 20.49
C LYS A 105 -3.93 -22.00 21.02
N THR A 106 -2.62 -22.13 21.08
CA THR A 106 -1.71 -21.11 21.63
C THR A 106 -0.73 -20.55 20.60
N ILE A 107 -0.61 -21.17 19.40
CA ILE A 107 0.35 -20.79 18.37
C ILE A 107 -0.37 -20.35 17.09
N GLN A 108 -0.04 -19.17 16.63
CA GLN A 108 -0.59 -18.57 15.42
C GLN A 108 0.53 -18.08 14.48
N LEU A 109 0.34 -18.30 13.18
CA LEU A 109 1.16 -17.72 12.10
C LEU A 109 0.29 -16.80 11.26
N THR A 110 0.78 -15.59 11.02
CA THR A 110 0.18 -14.62 10.09
C THR A 110 1.15 -14.37 8.96
N ILE A 111 0.68 -14.46 7.71
CA ILE A 111 1.43 -14.08 6.50
C ILE A 111 0.65 -12.98 5.80
N SER A 112 1.34 -11.93 5.38
CA SER A 112 0.75 -10.80 4.68
C SER A 112 1.55 -10.41 3.45
N HIS A 113 0.86 -10.06 2.39
CA HIS A 113 1.40 -9.45 1.17
C HIS A 113 0.60 -8.21 0.83
N GLN A 114 1.30 -7.12 0.54
CA GLN A 114 0.73 -5.88 0.06
C GLN A 114 1.53 -5.40 -1.15
N GLN A 115 0.85 -4.95 -2.18
CA GLN A 115 1.47 -4.38 -3.37
C GLN A 115 0.64 -3.19 -3.84
N LEU A 116 1.35 -2.12 -4.17
CA LEU A 116 0.85 -0.95 -4.88
C LEU A 116 1.65 -0.78 -6.15
N LYS A 117 0.99 -0.48 -7.26
CA LYS A 117 1.63 -0.11 -8.52
C LYS A 117 0.92 1.10 -9.11
N GLN A 118 1.70 2.13 -9.43
CA GLN A 118 1.28 3.31 -10.17
C GLN A 118 2.03 3.36 -11.49
N THR A 119 1.37 3.82 -12.53
CA THR A 119 1.95 3.97 -13.86
C THR A 119 1.61 5.33 -14.44
N HIS A 120 2.54 5.88 -15.22
CA HIS A 120 2.41 7.17 -15.89
C HIS A 120 2.07 8.32 -14.93
N VAL A 121 2.81 8.41 -13.81
CA VAL A 121 2.63 9.48 -12.81
C VAL A 121 3.38 10.73 -13.24
N PRO A 122 2.70 11.78 -13.78
CA PRO A 122 3.38 12.93 -14.35
C PRO A 122 4.01 13.80 -13.26
N LEU A 123 5.18 14.34 -13.55
CA LEU A 123 5.80 15.41 -12.79
C LEU A 123 5.36 16.77 -13.37
N TYR A 124 4.14 17.18 -13.01
CA TYR A 124 3.48 18.38 -13.53
C TYR A 124 4.36 19.63 -13.51
N HIS A 125 5.06 19.90 -12.41
CA HIS A 125 5.94 21.05 -12.27
C HIS A 125 7.08 21.03 -13.29
N ARG A 126 7.66 19.88 -13.60
CA ARG A 126 8.74 19.77 -14.59
C ARG A 126 8.26 20.03 -16.00
N VAL A 127 7.05 19.56 -16.34
CA VAL A 127 6.45 19.79 -17.66
C VAL A 127 6.05 21.25 -17.82
N LYS A 128 5.58 21.92 -16.77
CA LYS A 128 5.09 23.30 -16.85
C LYS A 128 6.16 24.35 -16.58
N LEU A 129 7.14 24.07 -15.73
CA LEU A 129 8.08 25.08 -15.24
C LEU A 129 9.54 24.83 -15.65
N GLU A 130 9.91 23.59 -16.03
CA GLU A 130 11.31 23.22 -16.25
C GLU A 130 11.65 22.82 -17.70
N ASN A 131 10.82 23.21 -18.69
CA ASN A 131 11.06 22.94 -20.11
C ASN A 131 11.14 21.44 -20.50
N PHE A 132 10.31 20.60 -19.89
CA PHE A 132 10.15 19.20 -20.28
C PHE A 132 8.89 19.01 -21.13
N ALA A 133 9.02 18.26 -22.24
CA ALA A 133 7.89 17.78 -23.04
C ALA A 133 7.23 16.57 -22.39
N LEU A 134 8.03 15.78 -21.66
CA LEU A 134 7.59 14.61 -20.90
C LEU A 134 8.46 14.49 -19.65
N SER A 135 7.86 14.29 -18.50
CA SER A 135 8.55 13.91 -17.28
C SER A 135 7.55 13.19 -16.37
N GLU A 136 7.74 11.90 -16.19
CA GLU A 136 6.83 11.07 -15.43
C GLU A 136 7.59 9.92 -14.75
N PHE A 137 6.99 9.36 -13.70
CA PHE A 137 7.30 8.02 -13.28
C PHE A 137 6.47 7.07 -14.14
N ASP A 138 7.13 6.33 -15.03
CA ASP A 138 6.50 5.29 -15.84
C ASP A 138 6.13 4.06 -15.01
N LEU A 139 6.85 3.84 -13.90
CA LEU A 139 6.57 2.81 -12.92
C LEU A 139 6.92 3.30 -11.50
N GLN A 140 5.97 3.18 -10.58
CA GLN A 140 6.22 3.20 -9.14
C GLN A 140 5.56 1.96 -8.53
N LYS A 141 6.37 1.08 -7.95
CA LYS A 141 5.91 -0.17 -7.35
C LYS A 141 6.44 -0.30 -5.94
N HIS A 142 5.54 -0.51 -4.99
CA HIS A 142 5.85 -0.79 -3.60
C HIS A 142 5.30 -2.15 -3.22
N GLN A 143 6.13 -2.97 -2.59
CA GLN A 143 5.76 -4.28 -2.07
C GLN A 143 6.18 -4.38 -0.62
N LEU A 144 5.30 -4.92 0.22
CA LEU A 144 5.57 -5.29 1.60
C LEU A 144 5.06 -6.69 1.85
N GLN A 145 5.94 -7.52 2.35
CA GLN A 145 5.62 -8.89 2.79
C GLN A 145 6.08 -9.03 4.23
N TYR A 146 5.28 -9.69 5.06
CA TYR A 146 5.73 -10.06 6.39
C TYR A 146 5.13 -11.39 6.84
N ALA A 147 5.86 -12.05 7.70
CA ALA A 147 5.41 -13.19 8.46
C ALA A 147 5.52 -12.87 9.96
N LYS A 148 4.44 -13.10 10.70
CA LYS A 148 4.37 -12.90 12.15
C LYS A 148 4.01 -14.23 12.82
N PHE A 149 4.90 -14.73 13.66
CA PHE A 149 4.68 -15.88 14.52
C PHE A 149 4.35 -15.42 15.94
N GLU A 150 3.29 -15.91 16.52
CA GLU A 150 2.85 -15.58 17.87
C GLU A 150 2.59 -16.87 18.65
N ALA A 151 3.17 -16.97 19.84
CA ALA A 151 2.94 -18.06 20.75
C ALA A 151 2.57 -17.51 22.13
N ASN A 152 1.37 -17.85 22.62
CA ASN A 152 0.99 -17.60 24.01
C ASN A 152 1.68 -18.67 24.88
N THR A 153 2.36 -18.23 25.91
CA THR A 153 3.15 -19.09 26.80
C THR A 153 2.58 -18.99 28.21
N ASN A 154 2.74 -20.07 28.99
CA ASN A 154 2.39 -20.06 30.40
C ASN A 154 3.63 -19.87 31.30
N LEU A 155 4.65 -19.18 30.77
CA LEU A 155 5.88 -18.93 31.52
C LEU A 155 5.64 -17.81 32.53
N LYS A 156 6.18 -17.94 33.75
CA LYS A 156 6.01 -16.94 34.81
C LYS A 156 6.57 -15.55 34.46
N TRP A 157 7.46 -15.46 33.46
CA TRP A 157 8.15 -14.22 33.04
C TRP A 157 7.73 -13.72 31.66
N ALA A 158 6.95 -14.50 30.89
CA ALA A 158 6.48 -14.07 29.56
C ALA A 158 5.13 -14.73 29.26
N ASP A 159 4.12 -13.94 29.01
CA ASP A 159 2.79 -14.39 28.60
C ASP A 159 2.69 -14.67 27.10
N LYS A 160 3.52 -14.00 26.32
CA LYS A 160 3.48 -14.05 24.86
C LYS A 160 4.87 -13.89 24.26
N PHE A 161 5.15 -14.71 23.25
CA PHE A 161 6.30 -14.55 22.35
C PHE A 161 5.83 -14.14 20.97
N THR A 162 6.47 -13.14 20.37
CA THR A 162 6.17 -12.68 19.02
C THR A 162 7.47 -12.52 18.23
N LEU A 163 7.50 -13.15 17.04
CA LEU A 163 8.58 -12.99 16.06
C LEU A 163 8.00 -12.44 14.76
N ILE A 164 8.61 -11.39 14.22
CA ILE A 164 8.18 -10.78 12.96
C ILE A 164 9.40 -10.68 12.03
N GLY A 165 9.24 -11.20 10.82
CA GLY A 165 10.15 -10.96 9.69
C GLY A 165 9.41 -10.23 8.59
N SER A 166 10.03 -9.21 8.01
CA SER A 166 9.45 -8.44 6.91
C SER A 166 10.45 -8.21 5.79
N HIS A 167 9.94 -8.12 4.57
CA HIS A 167 10.69 -7.72 3.38
C HIS A 167 9.90 -6.63 2.66
N GLN A 168 10.58 -5.53 2.35
CA GLN A 168 10.01 -4.40 1.62
C GLN A 168 10.85 -4.14 0.38
N GLN A 169 10.20 -3.88 -0.75
CA GLN A 169 10.84 -3.54 -2.00
C GLN A 169 10.13 -2.35 -2.64
N THR A 170 10.89 -1.40 -3.13
CA THR A 170 10.43 -0.26 -3.92
C THR A 170 11.18 -0.22 -5.24
N ASN A 171 10.45 -0.16 -6.34
CA ASN A 171 10.99 0.01 -7.68
C ASN A 171 10.41 1.30 -8.28
N GLU A 172 11.27 2.17 -8.78
CA GLU A 172 10.88 3.39 -9.47
C GLU A 172 11.54 3.47 -10.85
N GLY A 173 10.74 3.67 -11.88
CA GLY A 173 11.18 4.00 -13.23
C GLY A 173 10.78 5.43 -13.55
N ARG A 174 11.67 6.21 -14.13
CA ARG A 174 11.41 7.58 -14.55
C ARG A 174 11.78 7.75 -16.01
N THR A 175 10.83 8.28 -16.79
CA THR A 175 11.04 8.66 -18.18
C THR A 175 10.92 10.16 -18.33
N SER A 176 11.88 10.77 -19.05
CA SER A 176 11.86 12.20 -19.31
C SER A 176 12.37 12.56 -20.70
N ARG A 177 11.85 13.68 -21.26
CA ARG A 177 12.27 14.24 -22.52
C ARG A 177 12.13 15.77 -22.48
N ARG A 178 13.18 16.48 -22.82
CA ARG A 178 13.15 17.96 -22.92
C ARG A 178 12.43 18.43 -24.17
N ASN A 179 11.88 19.63 -24.14
CA ASN A 179 11.35 20.28 -25.32
C ASN A 179 12.46 20.47 -26.37
N GLY A 180 12.11 20.24 -27.63
CA GLY A 180 13.06 20.33 -28.75
C GLY A 180 14.07 19.18 -28.86
N SER A 181 13.99 18.18 -28.01
CA SER A 181 14.84 16.97 -28.05
C SER A 181 14.02 15.74 -28.40
N ASN A 182 14.56 14.88 -29.26
CA ASN A 182 14.00 13.55 -29.53
C ASN A 182 14.55 12.46 -28.59
N MET A 183 15.48 12.82 -27.68
CA MET A 183 16.13 11.87 -26.78
C MET A 183 15.23 11.62 -25.56
N LEU A 184 14.85 10.37 -25.35
CA LEU A 184 14.24 9.87 -24.11
C LEU A 184 15.35 9.50 -23.14
N ARG A 185 15.20 9.89 -21.88
CA ARG A 185 16.07 9.50 -20.78
C ARG A 185 15.26 8.65 -19.81
N ASN A 186 15.72 7.43 -19.59
CA ASN A 186 15.13 6.49 -18.64
C ASN A 186 16.09 6.29 -17.46
N GLU A 187 15.54 6.36 -16.25
CA GLU A 187 16.26 6.16 -14.99
C GLU A 187 15.46 5.13 -14.17
N ASN A 188 16.14 4.13 -13.65
CA ASN A 188 15.52 3.12 -12.78
C ASN A 188 16.24 3.12 -11.43
N ASP A 189 15.45 3.03 -10.37
CA ASP A 189 15.94 2.96 -8.99
C ASP A 189 15.21 1.83 -8.25
N ASP A 190 15.98 0.94 -7.64
CA ASP A 190 15.49 -0.22 -6.92
C ASP A 190 16.05 -0.20 -5.48
N VAL A 191 15.15 -0.14 -4.49
CA VAL A 191 15.49 -0.17 -3.07
C VAL A 191 14.83 -1.39 -2.42
N GLN A 192 15.64 -2.16 -1.67
CA GLN A 192 15.20 -3.34 -0.92
C GLN A 192 15.42 -3.15 0.57
#